data_a8e7d0b8f86f22c0c2872498e23155da
#
_entry.id   a8e7d0b8f86f22c0c2872498e23155da
#
_cell.length_a   1.000
_cell.length_b   1.000
_cell.length_c   1.000
_cell.angle_alpha   90.00
_cell.angle_beta   90.00
_cell.angle_gamma   90.00
#
_symmetry.space_group_name_H-M   'P 1'
#
loop_
_entity.id
_entity.type
_entity.pdbx_description
1 polymer ?
#
loop_
_entity_poly.entity_id
_entity_poly.type
_entity_poly.pdbx_seq_one_letter_code
_entity_poly.pdbx_strand_id
1 'polypeptide(L)'
;MKGIILAGGSGTRLHPATLAVNKQLLPVYDKPMIYYPLSVLMLAGIRDILIISSPEYIDNYRRLFDDGFAFGLAISYAEQPRPEGLAQAFTIGADFIGDDDVALVLGDNIFFGAHLTDLLASAVARKGGATVFSYRVEDPERYGVVEFGEGGKAVSLEEKPAKPKSHHAVTGLYFYDNRVVQFARDLKPSPRGELEITDLNRLYMDAGDLFVEQMGRGYAWLDTGTHDSLLEASEFVRTIQHRQGIQVACLEEIAFEQGFITADQARARGEMFKKTAYGRAILNAVDTPR
;
A
#
# COMPACT_ATOMS: atom_id res chain seq x y z
N MET A 1 -13.31 0.17 -9.32
CA MET A 1 -11.90 -0.21 -8.99
C MET A 1 -11.88 -0.85 -7.63
N LYS A 2 -11.14 -1.94 -7.45
CA LYS A 2 -10.96 -2.67 -6.20
C LYS A 2 -9.54 -2.52 -5.66
N GLY A 3 -9.34 -2.79 -4.38
CA GLY A 3 -8.01 -2.67 -3.74
C GLY A 3 -7.53 -4.02 -3.22
N ILE A 4 -6.23 -4.29 -3.35
CA ILE A 4 -5.57 -5.44 -2.74
C ILE A 4 -4.47 -4.93 -1.81
N ILE A 5 -4.42 -5.44 -0.59
CA ILE A 5 -3.29 -5.29 0.31
C ILE A 5 -2.58 -6.63 0.40
N LEU A 6 -1.34 -6.70 -0.07
CA LEU A 6 -0.53 -7.89 0.07
C LEU A 6 0.24 -7.85 1.39
N ALA A 7 -0.26 -8.59 2.37
CA ALA A 7 0.26 -8.68 3.73
C ALA A 7 0.82 -10.08 4.03
N GLY A 8 1.37 -10.73 3.02
CA GLY A 8 2.05 -12.01 3.11
C GLY A 8 3.55 -11.88 3.43
N GLY A 9 4.24 -13.00 3.36
CA GLY A 9 5.68 -13.09 3.59
C GLY A 9 6.07 -13.46 5.01
N SER A 10 7.25 -14.09 5.14
CA SER A 10 7.74 -14.66 6.41
C SER A 10 8.32 -13.62 7.38
N GLY A 11 8.62 -12.40 6.92
CA GLY A 11 9.20 -11.36 7.77
C GLY A 11 10.55 -11.69 8.40
N THR A 12 11.31 -12.64 7.85
CA THR A 12 12.55 -13.20 8.45
C THR A 12 13.62 -12.17 8.75
N ARG A 13 13.68 -11.09 7.99
CA ARG A 13 14.61 -9.97 8.24
C ARG A 13 14.33 -9.21 9.54
N LEU A 14 13.14 -9.38 10.12
CA LEU A 14 12.73 -8.79 11.39
C LEU A 14 12.69 -9.80 12.54
N HIS A 15 13.26 -11.00 12.36
CA HIS A 15 13.40 -11.93 13.49
C HIS A 15 14.29 -11.32 14.58
N PRO A 16 13.97 -11.55 15.89
CA PRO A 16 12.90 -12.44 16.39
C PRO A 16 11.51 -11.77 16.50
N ALA A 17 11.34 -10.48 16.19
CA ALA A 17 10.08 -9.75 16.39
C ALA A 17 8.89 -10.36 15.61
N THR A 18 9.17 -11.02 14.50
CA THR A 18 8.17 -11.66 13.63
C THR A 18 8.04 -13.17 13.79
N LEU A 19 8.57 -13.75 14.88
CA LEU A 19 8.41 -15.19 15.15
C LEU A 19 6.98 -15.57 15.55
N ALA A 20 6.26 -14.64 16.18
CA ALA A 20 4.90 -14.88 16.67
C ALA A 20 3.85 -13.92 16.12
N VAL A 21 4.28 -12.94 15.32
CA VAL A 21 3.42 -11.88 14.79
C VAL A 21 3.77 -11.60 13.34
N ASN A 22 2.77 -11.50 12.49
CA ASN A 22 3.00 -11.08 11.12
C ASN A 22 3.60 -9.65 11.08
N LYS A 23 4.55 -9.41 10.17
CA LYS A 23 5.26 -8.15 10.03
C LYS A 23 4.30 -6.94 9.98
N GLN A 24 3.25 -7.03 9.18
CA GLN A 24 2.31 -5.93 8.97
C GLN A 24 1.38 -5.65 10.17
N LEU A 25 1.45 -6.48 11.21
CA LEU A 25 0.78 -6.26 12.49
C LEU A 25 1.71 -5.66 13.56
N LEU A 26 3.02 -5.57 13.28
CA LEU A 26 3.92 -4.83 14.15
C LEU A 26 3.52 -3.35 14.21
N PRO A 27 3.64 -2.71 15.37
CA PRO A 27 3.32 -1.29 15.48
C PRO A 27 4.36 -0.44 14.74
N VAL A 28 3.88 0.54 13.98
CA VAL A 28 4.66 1.68 13.53
C VAL A 28 4.14 2.87 14.32
N TYR A 29 4.91 3.28 15.31
CA TYR A 29 4.58 4.25 16.34
C TYR A 29 3.33 3.86 17.16
N ASP A 30 2.13 4.28 16.78
CA ASP A 30 0.92 4.19 17.63
C ASP A 30 -0.17 3.24 17.08
N LYS A 31 0.06 2.60 15.93
CA LYS A 31 -0.91 1.70 15.29
C LYS A 31 -0.24 0.59 14.47
N PRO A 32 -0.96 -0.51 14.14
CA PRO A 32 -0.41 -1.57 13.29
C PRO A 32 0.01 -1.04 11.91
N MET A 33 1.11 -1.56 11.39
CA MET A 33 1.69 -1.17 10.11
C MET A 33 0.67 -1.19 8.95
N ILE A 34 -0.23 -2.17 8.91
CA ILE A 34 -1.24 -2.31 7.84
C ILE A 34 -2.22 -1.13 7.75
N TYR A 35 -2.35 -0.30 8.79
CA TYR A 35 -3.17 0.90 8.75
C TYR A 35 -2.70 1.89 7.68
N TYR A 36 -1.40 1.97 7.46
CA TYR A 36 -0.80 2.90 6.50
C TYR A 36 -1.15 2.55 5.05
N PRO A 37 -0.90 1.33 4.53
CA PRO A 37 -1.33 0.98 3.18
C PRO A 37 -2.87 0.97 3.04
N LEU A 38 -3.62 0.58 4.06
CA LEU A 38 -5.08 0.66 4.03
C LEU A 38 -5.56 2.11 3.87
N SER A 39 -4.93 3.06 4.58
CA SER A 39 -5.24 4.48 4.45
C SER A 39 -5.01 5.01 3.04
N VAL A 40 -3.99 4.52 2.32
CA VAL A 40 -3.71 4.91 0.92
C VAL A 40 -4.84 4.50 0.00
N LEU A 41 -5.36 3.27 0.13
CA LEU A 41 -6.51 2.82 -0.66
C LEU A 41 -7.77 3.63 -0.34
N MET A 42 -8.00 3.95 0.93
CA MET A 42 -9.12 4.79 1.36
C MET A 42 -9.02 6.21 0.79
N LEU A 43 -7.81 6.82 0.82
CA LEU A 43 -7.54 8.14 0.23
C LEU A 43 -7.73 8.14 -1.30
N ALA A 44 -7.51 7.00 -1.95
CA ALA A 44 -7.83 6.79 -3.38
C ALA A 44 -9.33 6.59 -3.65
N GLY A 45 -10.19 6.63 -2.63
CA GLY A 45 -11.62 6.41 -2.76
C GLY A 45 -12.03 4.93 -2.91
N ILE A 46 -11.12 4.00 -2.69
CA ILE A 46 -11.35 2.56 -2.86
C ILE A 46 -11.94 1.98 -1.57
N ARG A 47 -13.11 1.31 -1.70
CA ARG A 47 -13.85 0.76 -0.56
C ARG A 47 -13.94 -0.75 -0.55
N ASP A 48 -13.87 -1.41 -1.70
CA ASP A 48 -13.83 -2.87 -1.82
C ASP A 48 -12.37 -3.33 -1.74
N ILE A 49 -11.99 -4.00 -0.66
CA ILE A 49 -10.59 -4.30 -0.36
C ILE A 49 -10.42 -5.78 -0.05
N LEU A 50 -9.41 -6.39 -0.67
CA LEU A 50 -8.97 -7.75 -0.37
C LEU A 50 -7.64 -7.68 0.39
N ILE A 51 -7.60 -8.27 1.58
CA ILE A 51 -6.36 -8.49 2.33
C ILE A 51 -5.88 -9.92 2.05
N ILE A 52 -4.69 -10.03 1.46
CA ILE A 52 -4.03 -11.31 1.18
C ILE A 52 -2.93 -11.52 2.21
N SER A 53 -2.98 -12.60 2.97
CA SER A 53 -1.96 -12.94 3.96
C SER A 53 -1.72 -14.45 4.02
N SER A 54 -0.68 -14.87 4.75
CA SER A 54 -0.47 -16.30 5.00
C SER A 54 -1.60 -16.91 5.85
N PRO A 55 -1.90 -18.20 5.71
CA PRO A 55 -2.94 -18.89 6.47
C PRO A 55 -2.78 -18.73 7.99
N GLU A 56 -1.53 -18.68 8.45
CA GLU A 56 -1.19 -18.55 9.88
C GLU A 56 -1.68 -17.24 10.50
N TYR A 57 -1.72 -16.13 9.72
CA TYR A 57 -2.00 -14.80 10.25
C TYR A 57 -3.31 -14.17 9.77
N ILE A 58 -4.01 -14.77 8.82
CA ILE A 58 -5.21 -14.19 8.19
C ILE A 58 -6.30 -13.86 9.22
N ASP A 59 -6.47 -14.68 10.25
CA ASP A 59 -7.45 -14.46 11.31
C ASP A 59 -7.13 -13.26 12.21
N ASN A 60 -5.87 -12.85 12.28
CA ASN A 60 -5.50 -11.64 13.03
C ASN A 60 -6.00 -10.38 12.30
N TYR A 61 -5.99 -10.38 10.97
CA TYR A 61 -6.57 -9.29 10.17
C TYR A 61 -8.09 -9.27 10.26
N ARG A 62 -8.75 -10.45 10.27
CA ARG A 62 -10.18 -10.54 10.52
C ARG A 62 -10.57 -9.96 11.88
N ARG A 63 -9.80 -10.24 12.94
CA ARG A 63 -10.02 -9.66 14.27
C ARG A 63 -9.80 -8.14 14.30
N LEU A 64 -8.88 -7.62 13.46
CA LEU A 64 -8.53 -6.20 13.44
C LEU A 64 -9.58 -5.37 12.71
N PHE A 65 -10.09 -5.86 11.57
CA PHE A 65 -10.92 -5.09 10.66
C PHE A 65 -12.33 -5.64 10.44
N ASP A 66 -12.59 -6.89 10.86
CA ASP A 66 -13.85 -7.61 10.62
C ASP A 66 -14.21 -7.57 9.12
N ASP A 67 -15.41 -7.18 8.77
CA ASP A 67 -15.87 -6.97 7.39
C ASP A 67 -15.58 -5.56 6.83
N GLY A 68 -14.96 -4.69 7.62
CA GLY A 68 -14.65 -3.31 7.24
C GLY A 68 -15.78 -2.31 7.49
N PHE A 69 -16.95 -2.75 7.93
CA PHE A 69 -18.13 -1.89 8.12
C PHE A 69 -17.84 -0.69 9.04
N ALA A 70 -17.02 -0.87 10.07
CA ALA A 70 -16.64 0.20 11.00
C ALA A 70 -15.94 1.39 10.33
N PHE A 71 -15.39 1.20 9.13
CA PHE A 71 -14.70 2.21 8.32
C PHE A 71 -15.47 2.54 7.03
N GLY A 72 -16.68 2.00 6.86
CA GLY A 72 -17.46 2.14 5.64
C GLY A 72 -16.84 1.41 4.44
N LEU A 73 -16.06 0.37 4.69
CA LEU A 73 -15.40 -0.48 3.70
C LEU A 73 -16.11 -1.83 3.59
N ALA A 74 -15.82 -2.56 2.52
CA ALA A 74 -16.10 -3.98 2.37
C ALA A 74 -14.76 -4.72 2.28
N ILE A 75 -14.38 -5.42 3.35
CA ILE A 75 -13.09 -6.12 3.43
C ILE A 75 -13.30 -7.62 3.27
N SER A 76 -12.62 -8.18 2.30
CA SER A 76 -12.51 -9.62 2.04
C SER A 76 -11.11 -10.11 2.38
N TYR A 77 -10.95 -11.42 2.54
CA TYR A 77 -9.69 -12.04 2.95
C TYR A 77 -9.39 -13.24 2.08
N ALA A 78 -8.13 -13.36 1.65
CA ALA A 78 -7.64 -14.53 0.93
C ALA A 78 -6.29 -14.99 1.49
N GLU A 79 -6.06 -16.28 1.39
CA GLU A 79 -4.81 -16.89 1.85
C GLU A 79 -3.79 -16.96 0.73
N GLN A 80 -2.53 -16.65 1.05
CA GLN A 80 -1.35 -16.92 0.24
C GLN A 80 -0.55 -18.04 0.93
N PRO A 81 -0.73 -19.30 0.53
CA PRO A 81 -0.08 -20.43 1.20
C PRO A 81 1.45 -20.40 1.07
N ARG A 82 1.96 -19.84 -0.03
CA ARG A 82 3.39 -19.68 -0.30
C ARG A 82 3.65 -18.34 -0.97
N PRO A 83 4.66 -17.58 -0.52
CA PRO A 83 5.02 -16.30 -1.12
C PRO A 83 5.82 -16.52 -2.43
N GLU A 84 5.12 -16.66 -3.53
CA GLU A 84 5.71 -16.94 -4.87
C GLU A 84 5.91 -15.65 -5.70
N GLY A 85 5.94 -14.50 -5.07
CA GLY A 85 6.15 -13.20 -5.70
C GLY A 85 4.92 -12.28 -5.60
N LEU A 86 5.14 -11.00 -5.88
CA LEU A 86 4.10 -9.97 -5.68
C LEU A 86 2.96 -10.09 -6.70
N ALA A 87 3.26 -10.50 -7.94
CA ALA A 87 2.25 -10.65 -8.99
C ALA A 87 1.25 -11.78 -8.70
N GLN A 88 1.58 -12.73 -7.79
CA GLN A 88 0.65 -13.76 -7.33
C GLN A 88 -0.63 -13.17 -6.70
N ALA A 89 -0.59 -11.94 -6.19
CA ALA A 89 -1.75 -11.27 -5.62
C ALA A 89 -2.92 -11.19 -6.61
N PHE A 90 -2.65 -11.02 -7.91
CA PHE A 90 -3.69 -10.92 -8.95
C PHE A 90 -4.29 -12.27 -9.33
N THR A 91 -3.55 -13.36 -9.22
CA THR A 91 -4.08 -14.71 -9.45
C THR A 91 -4.89 -15.20 -8.26
N ILE A 92 -4.45 -14.92 -7.03
CA ILE A 92 -5.21 -15.20 -5.79
C ILE A 92 -6.48 -14.36 -5.75
N GLY A 93 -6.38 -13.07 -6.09
CA GLY A 93 -7.48 -12.12 -6.06
C GLY A 93 -8.38 -12.13 -7.31
N ALA A 94 -8.19 -13.06 -8.27
CA ALA A 94 -8.86 -13.01 -9.57
C ALA A 94 -10.40 -12.95 -9.46
N ASP A 95 -10.99 -13.80 -8.63
CA ASP A 95 -12.45 -13.83 -8.42
C ASP A 95 -12.96 -12.56 -7.72
N PHE A 96 -12.16 -12.02 -6.79
CA PHE A 96 -12.46 -10.74 -6.14
C PHE A 96 -12.37 -9.58 -7.13
N ILE A 97 -11.36 -9.52 -7.98
CA ILE A 97 -11.18 -8.47 -8.99
C ILE A 97 -12.34 -8.51 -9.98
N GLY A 98 -12.70 -9.70 -10.48
CA GLY A 98 -13.73 -9.85 -11.52
C GLY A 98 -13.36 -9.05 -12.77
N ASP A 99 -14.24 -8.17 -13.23
CA ASP A 99 -14.05 -7.32 -14.40
C ASP A 99 -13.56 -5.89 -14.04
N ASP A 100 -13.26 -5.63 -12.77
CA ASP A 100 -12.84 -4.31 -12.31
C ASP A 100 -11.34 -4.05 -12.54
N ASP A 101 -10.98 -2.76 -12.62
CA ASP A 101 -9.61 -2.30 -12.41
C ASP A 101 -9.20 -2.51 -10.95
N VAL A 102 -7.91 -2.63 -10.68
CA VAL A 102 -7.41 -2.95 -9.34
C VAL A 102 -6.20 -2.13 -8.95
N ALA A 103 -6.18 -1.67 -7.70
CA ALA A 103 -4.99 -1.15 -7.04
C ALA A 103 -4.37 -2.22 -6.14
N LEU A 104 -3.05 -2.34 -6.16
CA LEU A 104 -2.27 -3.18 -5.24
C LEU A 104 -1.37 -2.28 -4.40
N VAL A 105 -1.41 -2.47 -3.08
CA VAL A 105 -0.44 -1.85 -2.17
C VAL A 105 0.23 -2.93 -1.31
N LEU A 106 1.54 -2.79 -1.13
CA LEU A 106 2.30 -3.67 -0.25
C LEU A 106 2.02 -3.31 1.22
N GLY A 107 1.73 -4.30 2.03
CA GLY A 107 1.30 -4.15 3.42
C GLY A 107 2.34 -3.55 4.36
N ASP A 108 3.57 -3.38 3.90
CA ASP A 108 4.71 -2.84 4.65
C ASP A 108 5.22 -1.49 4.10
N ASN A 109 4.47 -0.86 3.20
CA ASN A 109 4.82 0.42 2.63
C ASN A 109 4.03 1.55 3.27
N ILE A 110 4.71 2.63 3.62
CA ILE A 110 4.14 3.83 4.20
C ILE A 110 4.35 4.98 3.21
N PHE A 111 3.27 5.69 2.91
CA PHE A 111 3.27 6.86 2.04
C PHE A 111 2.77 8.07 2.81
N PHE A 112 3.45 9.20 2.65
CA PHE A 112 3.04 10.46 3.23
C PHE A 112 3.45 11.63 2.32
N GLY A 113 2.58 12.62 2.17
CA GLY A 113 2.88 13.83 1.39
C GLY A 113 1.63 14.67 1.19
N ALA A 114 1.80 15.99 1.12
CA ALA A 114 0.69 16.96 1.04
C ALA A 114 -0.21 16.79 -0.19
N HIS A 115 0.34 16.28 -1.30
CA HIS A 115 -0.38 16.07 -2.57
C HIS A 115 -0.56 14.58 -2.90
N LEU A 116 -0.52 13.71 -1.89
CA LEU A 116 -0.69 12.27 -2.13
C LEU A 116 -2.07 11.98 -2.73
N THR A 117 -3.12 12.62 -2.25
CA THR A 117 -4.49 12.47 -2.76
C THR A 117 -4.61 12.87 -4.23
N ASP A 118 -3.89 13.90 -4.69
CA ASP A 118 -3.91 14.34 -6.09
C ASP A 118 -3.27 13.29 -7.00
N LEU A 119 -2.13 12.71 -6.59
CA LEU A 119 -1.47 11.62 -7.31
C LEU A 119 -2.36 10.37 -7.38
N LEU A 120 -3.02 10.01 -6.27
CA LEU A 120 -3.94 8.89 -6.22
C LEU A 120 -5.15 9.11 -7.12
N ALA A 121 -5.74 10.32 -7.09
CA ALA A 121 -6.86 10.69 -7.95
C ALA A 121 -6.48 10.63 -9.44
N SER A 122 -5.26 11.09 -9.81
CA SER A 122 -4.74 10.97 -11.17
C SER A 122 -4.66 9.50 -11.60
N ALA A 123 -4.13 8.62 -10.76
CA ALA A 123 -4.02 7.19 -11.05
C ALA A 123 -5.40 6.52 -11.21
N VAL A 124 -6.36 6.82 -10.32
CA VAL A 124 -7.73 6.29 -10.38
C VAL A 124 -8.49 6.78 -11.61
N ALA A 125 -8.29 8.03 -12.01
CA ALA A 125 -8.98 8.62 -13.17
C ALA A 125 -8.47 8.10 -14.51
N ARG A 126 -7.30 7.49 -14.55
CA ARG A 126 -6.67 6.97 -15.78
C ARG A 126 -7.46 5.79 -16.32
N LYS A 127 -7.77 5.84 -17.62
CA LYS A 127 -8.51 4.77 -18.29
C LYS A 127 -7.54 3.83 -19.00
N GLY A 128 -7.47 2.61 -18.51
CA GLY A 128 -6.60 1.55 -19.05
C GLY A 128 -5.12 1.73 -18.72
N GLY A 129 -4.35 0.67 -18.91
CA GLY A 129 -2.92 0.63 -18.62
C GLY A 129 -2.58 0.36 -17.17
N ALA A 130 -1.32 0.60 -16.85
CA ALA A 130 -0.79 0.52 -15.50
C ALA A 130 -0.23 1.86 -15.05
N THR A 131 -0.45 2.22 -13.80
CA THR A 131 0.22 3.36 -13.16
C THR A 131 1.04 2.85 -11.98
N VAL A 132 2.34 3.17 -11.99
CA VAL A 132 3.27 2.90 -10.90
C VAL A 132 3.80 4.21 -10.34
N PHE A 133 4.31 4.18 -9.11
CA PHE A 133 4.86 5.36 -8.45
C PHE A 133 6.35 5.18 -8.28
N SER A 134 7.13 6.19 -8.65
CA SER A 134 8.57 6.18 -8.46
C SER A 134 9.00 7.18 -7.40
N TYR A 135 10.02 6.79 -6.64
CA TYR A 135 10.62 7.61 -5.60
C TYR A 135 12.15 7.56 -5.71
N ARG A 136 12.81 8.71 -5.55
CA ARG A 136 14.27 8.76 -5.60
C ARG A 136 14.86 8.25 -4.30
N VAL A 137 15.75 7.24 -4.40
CA VAL A 137 16.45 6.59 -3.28
C VAL A 137 17.96 6.65 -3.47
N GLU A 138 18.70 6.43 -2.39
CA GLU A 138 20.16 6.36 -2.44
C GLU A 138 20.68 4.94 -2.73
N ASP A 139 19.86 3.91 -2.45
CA ASP A 139 20.19 2.48 -2.57
C ASP A 139 19.24 1.75 -3.56
N PRO A 140 19.18 2.18 -4.85
CA PRO A 140 18.19 1.70 -5.82
C PRO A 140 18.31 0.19 -6.14
N GLU A 141 19.48 -0.42 -5.92
CA GLU A 141 19.71 -1.86 -6.15
C GLU A 141 18.85 -2.78 -5.29
N ARG A 142 18.17 -2.24 -4.28
CA ARG A 142 17.24 -2.99 -3.43
C ARG A 142 15.86 -3.17 -4.03
N TYR A 143 15.52 -2.42 -5.06
CA TYR A 143 14.15 -2.22 -5.57
C TYR A 143 14.04 -2.52 -7.07
N GLY A 144 12.83 -2.56 -7.59
CA GLY A 144 12.61 -2.35 -9.02
C GLY A 144 13.00 -0.93 -9.41
N VAL A 145 13.81 -0.77 -10.44
CA VAL A 145 14.36 0.52 -10.86
C VAL A 145 13.77 0.92 -12.21
N VAL A 146 13.24 2.14 -12.31
CA VAL A 146 12.76 2.71 -13.56
C VAL A 146 13.74 3.73 -14.10
N GLU A 147 14.05 3.64 -15.41
CA GLU A 147 14.80 4.63 -16.15
C GLU A 147 13.86 5.45 -17.04
N PHE A 148 14.07 6.76 -17.05
CA PHE A 148 13.27 7.70 -17.84
C PHE A 148 14.02 8.16 -19.07
N GLY A 149 13.33 8.14 -20.22
CA GLY A 149 13.77 8.74 -21.48
C GLY A 149 13.24 10.16 -21.66
N GLU A 150 13.30 10.64 -22.90
CA GLU A 150 12.76 11.95 -23.27
C GLU A 150 11.26 12.04 -22.96
N GLY A 151 10.85 13.20 -22.45
CA GLY A 151 9.46 13.45 -22.06
C GLY A 151 8.99 12.70 -20.80
N GLY A 152 9.92 12.12 -20.02
CA GLY A 152 9.59 11.47 -18.76
C GLY A 152 8.92 10.08 -18.89
N LYS A 153 8.98 9.47 -20.07
CA LYS A 153 8.48 8.11 -20.29
C LYS A 153 9.44 7.08 -19.73
N ALA A 154 8.92 6.02 -19.11
CA ALA A 154 9.72 4.86 -18.74
C ALA A 154 10.27 4.17 -19.98
N VAL A 155 11.60 3.94 -20.00
CA VAL A 155 12.30 3.26 -21.11
C VAL A 155 12.95 1.96 -20.67
N SER A 156 13.11 1.76 -19.37
CA SER A 156 13.67 0.53 -18.80
C SER A 156 13.09 0.30 -17.40
N LEU A 157 12.88 -0.96 -17.08
CA LEU A 157 12.49 -1.44 -15.74
C LEU A 157 13.35 -2.66 -15.41
N GLU A 158 14.05 -2.63 -14.28
CA GLU A 158 14.93 -3.72 -13.86
C GLU A 158 14.68 -4.07 -12.38
N GLU A 159 14.46 -5.35 -12.09
CA GLU A 159 14.29 -5.83 -10.71
C GLU A 159 15.66 -5.99 -10.05
N LYS A 160 15.88 -5.26 -8.97
CA LYS A 160 17.09 -5.31 -8.13
C LYS A 160 18.39 -5.39 -8.93
N PRO A 161 18.63 -4.43 -9.84
CA PRO A 161 19.79 -4.48 -10.71
C PRO A 161 21.09 -4.31 -9.92
N ALA A 162 22.11 -5.13 -10.23
CA ALA A 162 23.43 -4.99 -9.62
C ALA A 162 24.13 -3.66 -9.98
N LYS A 163 23.72 -3.05 -11.09
CA LYS A 163 24.18 -1.72 -11.56
C LYS A 163 22.96 -0.92 -12.02
N PRO A 164 22.30 -0.20 -11.10
CA PRO A 164 21.11 0.57 -11.41
C PRO A 164 21.38 1.65 -12.45
N LYS A 165 20.47 1.81 -13.42
CA LYS A 165 20.55 2.86 -14.45
C LYS A 165 20.02 4.20 -13.97
N SER A 166 19.28 4.22 -12.88
CA SER A 166 18.75 5.42 -12.25
C SER A 166 18.62 5.26 -10.74
N HIS A 167 18.33 6.36 -10.04
CA HIS A 167 17.99 6.35 -8.62
C HIS A 167 16.47 6.29 -8.34
N HIS A 168 15.64 6.01 -9.36
CA HIS A 168 14.20 5.98 -9.21
C HIS A 168 13.72 4.55 -8.94
N ALA A 169 13.45 4.26 -7.66
CA ALA A 169 12.82 3.02 -7.24
C ALA A 169 11.31 3.06 -7.56
N VAL A 170 10.77 1.94 -8.03
CA VAL A 170 9.32 1.73 -8.11
C VAL A 170 8.83 1.35 -6.71
N THR A 171 7.88 2.12 -6.19
CA THR A 171 7.32 1.90 -4.85
C THR A 171 6.34 0.72 -4.82
N GLY A 172 5.90 0.33 -3.63
CA GLY A 172 4.94 -0.75 -3.46
C GLY A 172 3.46 -0.33 -3.61
N LEU A 173 3.17 0.57 -4.57
CA LEU A 173 1.82 1.02 -4.90
C LEU A 173 1.62 0.99 -6.42
N TYR A 174 0.57 0.31 -6.86
CA TYR A 174 0.32 0.01 -8.27
C TYR A 174 -1.16 0.12 -8.58
N PHE A 175 -1.50 0.65 -9.76
CA PHE A 175 -2.86 0.67 -10.31
C PHE A 175 -2.85 0.02 -11.67
N TYR A 176 -3.76 -0.90 -11.93
CA TYR A 176 -3.83 -1.67 -13.16
C TYR A 176 -5.26 -1.74 -13.69
N ASP A 177 -5.38 -1.78 -15.01
CA ASP A 177 -6.60 -2.24 -15.64
C ASP A 177 -6.78 -3.77 -15.49
N ASN A 178 -7.92 -4.28 -15.86
CA ASN A 178 -8.30 -5.69 -15.66
C ASN A 178 -7.38 -6.69 -16.38
N ARG A 179 -6.63 -6.28 -17.42
CA ARG A 179 -5.66 -7.14 -18.11
C ARG A 179 -4.61 -7.74 -17.18
N VAL A 180 -4.37 -7.10 -16.03
CA VAL A 180 -3.41 -7.55 -15.03
C VAL A 180 -3.62 -8.99 -14.59
N VAL A 181 -4.88 -9.44 -14.48
CA VAL A 181 -5.21 -10.82 -14.07
C VAL A 181 -4.67 -11.83 -15.08
N GLN A 182 -4.87 -11.57 -16.38
CA GLN A 182 -4.35 -12.46 -17.42
C GLN A 182 -2.83 -12.38 -17.51
N PHE A 183 -2.26 -11.18 -17.47
CA PHE A 183 -0.81 -10.99 -17.48
C PHE A 183 -0.14 -11.72 -16.32
N ALA A 184 -0.70 -11.64 -15.11
CA ALA A 184 -0.18 -12.35 -13.94
C ALA A 184 -0.25 -13.90 -14.07
N ARG A 185 -1.30 -14.43 -14.73
CA ARG A 185 -1.40 -15.88 -15.03
C ARG A 185 -0.36 -16.36 -16.01
N ASP A 186 0.03 -15.52 -16.97
CA ASP A 186 0.97 -15.85 -18.03
C ASP A 186 2.45 -15.65 -17.63
N LEU A 187 2.69 -14.97 -16.48
CA LEU A 187 4.04 -14.78 -15.97
C LEU A 187 4.74 -16.10 -15.65
N LYS A 188 6.04 -16.11 -15.92
CA LYS A 188 6.92 -17.20 -15.51
C LYS A 188 7.79 -16.74 -14.34
N PRO A 189 8.08 -17.65 -13.39
CA PRO A 189 8.99 -17.33 -12.30
C PRO A 189 10.35 -16.85 -12.81
N SER A 190 10.88 -15.81 -12.19
CA SER A 190 12.23 -15.30 -12.44
C SER A 190 13.30 -16.31 -12.00
N PRO A 191 14.59 -16.08 -12.28
CA PRO A 191 15.68 -16.89 -11.73
C PRO A 191 15.70 -16.96 -10.19
N ARG A 192 14.99 -16.04 -9.52
CA ARG A 192 14.78 -16.05 -8.06
C ARG A 192 13.64 -16.98 -7.63
N GLY A 193 12.88 -17.53 -8.57
CA GLY A 193 11.69 -18.35 -8.32
C GLY A 193 10.44 -17.54 -7.98
N GLU A 194 10.44 -16.23 -8.24
CA GLU A 194 9.34 -15.32 -7.90
C GLU A 194 8.60 -14.83 -9.17
N LEU A 195 7.30 -14.66 -9.09
CA LEU A 195 6.48 -13.92 -10.07
C LEU A 195 6.66 -12.43 -9.82
N GLU A 196 7.62 -11.83 -10.56
CA GLU A 196 8.06 -10.47 -10.30
C GLU A 196 7.02 -9.43 -10.78
N ILE A 197 6.72 -8.48 -9.92
CA ILE A 197 5.85 -7.35 -10.29
C ILE A 197 6.53 -6.47 -11.36
N THR A 198 7.85 -6.44 -11.38
CA THR A 198 8.62 -5.70 -12.38
C THR A 198 8.43 -6.29 -13.77
N ASP A 199 8.35 -7.63 -13.91
CA ASP A 199 8.07 -8.27 -15.20
C ASP A 199 6.64 -8.00 -15.66
N LEU A 200 5.68 -7.96 -14.73
CA LEU A 200 4.31 -7.55 -15.00
C LEU A 200 4.26 -6.10 -15.53
N ASN A 201 4.99 -5.17 -14.88
CA ASN A 201 5.08 -3.77 -15.32
C ASN A 201 5.74 -3.63 -16.69
N ARG A 202 6.71 -4.51 -17.03
CA ARG A 202 7.33 -4.53 -18.38
C ARG A 202 6.32 -4.87 -19.45
N LEU A 203 5.38 -5.78 -19.22
CA LEU A 203 4.33 -6.09 -20.21
C LEU A 203 3.52 -4.84 -20.56
N TYR A 204 3.19 -4.01 -19.56
CA TYR A 204 2.52 -2.73 -19.80
C TYR A 204 3.44 -1.70 -20.47
N MET A 205 4.71 -1.65 -20.09
CA MET A 205 5.70 -0.77 -20.73
C MET A 205 5.89 -1.11 -22.22
N ASP A 206 6.03 -2.39 -22.56
CA ASP A 206 6.20 -2.88 -23.94
C ASP A 206 4.93 -2.63 -24.78
N ALA A 207 3.75 -2.64 -24.17
CA ALA A 207 2.50 -2.26 -24.80
C ALA A 207 2.32 -0.74 -24.97
N GLY A 208 3.20 0.08 -24.36
CA GLY A 208 3.09 1.54 -24.37
C GLY A 208 2.06 2.10 -23.37
N ASP A 209 1.57 1.27 -22.47
CA ASP A 209 0.48 1.55 -21.54
C ASP A 209 0.96 1.69 -20.07
N LEU A 210 2.26 1.85 -19.83
CA LEU A 210 2.81 2.10 -18.50
C LEU A 210 2.96 3.60 -18.24
N PHE A 211 2.38 4.06 -17.14
CA PHE A 211 2.49 5.42 -16.66
C PHE A 211 3.24 5.44 -15.33
N VAL A 212 4.08 6.45 -15.12
CA VAL A 212 4.87 6.57 -13.90
C VAL A 212 4.61 7.93 -13.26
N GLU A 213 3.99 7.91 -12.07
CA GLU A 213 3.85 9.10 -11.23
C GLU A 213 5.12 9.27 -10.39
N GLN A 214 5.80 10.42 -10.54
CA GLN A 214 7.03 10.69 -9.81
C GLN A 214 6.74 11.38 -8.48
N MET A 215 7.04 10.73 -7.39
CA MET A 215 6.95 11.29 -6.04
C MET A 215 8.19 12.15 -5.79
N GLY A 216 8.03 13.47 -5.92
CA GLY A 216 9.10 14.44 -5.77
C GLY A 216 9.38 14.83 -4.33
N ARG A 217 9.97 16.04 -4.14
CA ARG A 217 10.20 16.59 -2.81
C ARG A 217 8.88 16.83 -2.07
N GLY A 218 8.85 16.58 -0.78
CA GLY A 218 7.65 16.71 0.05
C GLY A 218 6.85 15.43 0.21
N TYR A 219 7.26 14.34 -0.47
CA TYR A 219 6.77 12.99 -0.21
C TYR A 219 7.77 12.22 0.65
N ALA A 220 7.24 11.31 1.44
CA ALA A 220 7.99 10.25 2.10
C ALA A 220 7.41 8.92 1.67
N TRP A 221 8.29 8.03 1.22
CA TRP A 221 8.02 6.62 1.04
C TRP A 221 8.99 5.83 1.90
N LEU A 222 8.45 4.99 2.78
CA LEU A 222 9.21 4.22 3.74
C LEU A 222 8.88 2.75 3.56
N ASP A 223 9.90 1.92 3.30
CA ASP A 223 9.79 0.48 3.39
C ASP A 223 10.22 0.05 4.80
N THR A 224 9.42 -0.74 5.46
CA THR A 224 9.70 -1.19 6.83
C THR A 224 10.36 -2.57 6.84
N GLY A 225 11.30 -2.79 5.91
CA GLY A 225 11.92 -4.10 5.62
C GLY A 225 12.94 -4.59 6.63
N THR A 226 13.51 -3.71 7.46
CA THR A 226 14.54 -3.99 8.45
C THR A 226 14.20 -3.37 9.80
N HIS A 227 14.92 -3.74 10.87
CA HIS A 227 14.70 -3.12 12.18
C HIS A 227 14.97 -1.61 12.15
N ASP A 228 16.01 -1.17 11.46
CA ASP A 228 16.35 0.26 11.35
C ASP A 228 15.26 1.01 10.57
N SER A 229 14.82 0.50 9.40
CA SER A 229 13.78 1.17 8.62
C SER A 229 12.41 1.17 9.34
N LEU A 230 12.12 0.18 10.17
CA LEU A 230 10.91 0.17 11.01
C LEU A 230 10.99 1.24 12.12
N LEU A 231 12.18 1.42 12.72
CA LEU A 231 12.40 2.47 13.71
C LEU A 231 12.31 3.87 13.05
N GLU A 232 13.00 4.09 11.93
CA GLU A 232 12.94 5.34 11.16
C GLU A 232 11.51 5.70 10.76
N ALA A 233 10.72 4.73 10.31
CA ALA A 233 9.31 4.94 10.00
C ALA A 233 8.52 5.38 11.24
N SER A 234 8.76 4.75 12.38
CA SER A 234 8.10 5.10 13.64
C SER A 234 8.48 6.51 14.11
N GLU A 235 9.74 6.90 14.00
CA GLU A 235 10.24 8.24 14.35
C GLU A 235 9.68 9.29 13.39
N PHE A 236 9.63 9.01 12.09
CA PHE A 236 9.03 9.88 11.10
C PHE A 236 7.57 10.16 11.42
N VAL A 237 6.75 9.12 11.59
CA VAL A 237 5.32 9.24 11.90
C VAL A 237 5.12 10.03 13.20
N ARG A 238 5.85 9.67 14.26
CA ARG A 238 5.82 10.38 15.54
C ARG A 238 6.12 11.87 15.37
N THR A 239 7.17 12.20 14.62
CA THR A 239 7.60 13.59 14.42
C THR A 239 6.53 14.41 13.69
N ILE A 240 5.98 13.86 12.60
CA ILE A 240 4.92 14.52 11.82
C ILE A 240 3.68 14.74 12.70
N GLN A 241 3.21 13.71 13.39
CA GLN A 241 2.02 13.80 14.25
C GLN A 241 2.19 14.85 15.34
N HIS A 242 3.35 14.89 16.00
CA HIS A 242 3.63 15.86 17.04
C HIS A 242 3.78 17.29 16.53
N ARG A 243 4.39 17.48 15.36
CA ARG A 243 4.67 18.82 14.83
C ARG A 243 3.47 19.44 14.15
N GLN A 244 2.66 18.65 13.47
CA GLN A 244 1.51 19.15 12.71
C GLN A 244 0.18 19.02 13.47
N GLY A 245 0.16 18.28 14.58
CA GLY A 245 -1.07 18.04 15.35
C GLY A 245 -2.11 17.20 14.59
N ILE A 246 -1.66 16.35 13.68
CA ILE A 246 -2.48 15.42 12.89
C ILE A 246 -2.28 13.99 13.33
N GLN A 247 -3.11 13.09 12.82
CA GLN A 247 -2.86 11.65 12.85
C GLN A 247 -2.53 11.16 11.44
N VAL A 248 -1.39 10.49 11.25
CA VAL A 248 -1.06 9.83 9.97
C VAL A 248 -1.82 8.52 9.93
N ALA A 249 -2.49 8.24 8.80
CA ALA A 249 -3.27 7.01 8.60
C ALA A 249 -4.33 6.76 9.70
N CYS A 250 -5.07 7.79 10.09
CA CYS A 250 -6.24 7.65 10.94
C CYS A 250 -7.43 7.19 10.07
N LEU A 251 -7.74 5.89 10.12
CA LEU A 251 -8.74 5.30 9.22
C LEU A 251 -10.13 5.89 9.42
N GLU A 252 -10.51 6.16 10.67
CA GLU A 252 -11.81 6.74 11.01
C GLU A 252 -11.93 8.21 10.57
N GLU A 253 -10.85 9.01 10.70
CA GLU A 253 -10.80 10.39 10.20
C GLU A 253 -10.95 10.39 8.68
N ILE A 254 -10.14 9.57 7.97
CA ILE A 254 -10.21 9.43 6.51
C ILE A 254 -11.60 8.96 6.06
N ALA A 255 -12.17 7.95 6.73
CA ALA A 255 -13.49 7.45 6.41
C ALA A 255 -14.59 8.52 6.57
N PHE A 256 -14.48 9.36 7.59
CA PHE A 256 -15.39 10.47 7.82
C PHE A 256 -15.23 11.58 6.78
N GLU A 257 -13.99 12.00 6.50
CA GLU A 257 -13.68 13.04 5.50
C GLU A 257 -14.06 12.62 4.08
N GLN A 258 -13.88 11.33 3.75
CA GLN A 258 -14.32 10.74 2.47
C GLN A 258 -15.83 10.47 2.39
N GLY A 259 -16.57 10.69 3.48
CA GLY A 259 -18.00 10.40 3.53
C GLY A 259 -18.36 8.90 3.53
N PHE A 260 -17.42 8.03 3.90
CA PHE A 260 -17.65 6.58 4.00
C PHE A 260 -18.46 6.24 5.24
N ILE A 261 -18.29 7.01 6.32
CA ILE A 261 -19.04 6.88 7.57
C ILE A 261 -19.63 8.24 7.99
N THR A 262 -20.67 8.21 8.80
CA THR A 262 -21.31 9.40 9.36
C THR A 262 -20.51 9.96 10.54
N ALA A 263 -20.79 11.23 10.91
CA ALA A 263 -20.22 11.86 12.11
C ALA A 263 -20.52 11.05 13.39
N ASP A 264 -21.73 10.49 13.51
CA ASP A 264 -22.12 9.68 14.68
C ASP A 264 -21.30 8.37 14.75
N GLN A 265 -21.06 7.73 13.60
CA GLN A 265 -20.23 6.54 13.55
C GLN A 265 -18.77 6.85 13.91
N ALA A 266 -18.20 7.93 13.34
CA ALA A 266 -16.84 8.38 13.68
C ALA A 266 -16.73 8.75 15.17
N ARG A 267 -17.73 9.47 15.74
CA ARG A 267 -17.78 9.80 17.14
C ARG A 267 -17.81 8.56 18.04
N ALA A 268 -18.63 7.58 17.72
CA ALA A 268 -18.70 6.33 18.45
C ALA A 268 -17.32 5.62 18.51
N ARG A 269 -16.60 5.59 17.38
CA ARG A 269 -15.23 5.04 17.31
C ARG A 269 -14.26 5.87 18.16
N GLY A 270 -14.28 7.20 18.06
CA GLY A 270 -13.45 8.10 18.84
C GLY A 270 -13.64 7.91 20.36
N GLU A 271 -14.89 7.73 20.81
CA GLU A 271 -15.21 7.45 22.22
C GLU A 271 -14.62 6.12 22.72
N MET A 272 -14.58 5.07 21.88
CA MET A 272 -13.93 3.79 22.24
C MET A 272 -12.44 3.99 22.56
N PHE A 273 -11.78 4.92 21.88
CA PHE A 273 -10.33 5.18 21.99
C PHE A 273 -9.99 6.50 22.70
N LYS A 274 -10.94 7.18 23.34
CA LYS A 274 -10.78 8.55 23.89
C LYS A 274 -9.63 8.73 24.90
N LYS A 275 -9.16 7.65 25.51
CA LYS A 275 -7.98 7.69 26.40
C LYS A 275 -6.66 7.84 25.65
N THR A 276 -6.63 7.60 24.33
CA THR A 276 -5.45 7.69 23.47
C THR A 276 -5.42 8.98 22.68
N ALA A 277 -4.26 9.35 22.16
CA ALA A 277 -4.13 10.47 21.20
C ALA A 277 -4.93 10.20 19.91
N TYR A 278 -4.94 8.95 19.46
CA TYR A 278 -5.67 8.48 18.29
C TYR A 278 -7.19 8.75 18.41
N GLY A 279 -7.81 8.31 19.51
CA GLY A 279 -9.24 8.54 19.72
C GLY A 279 -9.61 10.00 19.87
N ARG A 280 -8.76 10.81 20.54
CA ARG A 280 -8.99 12.26 20.64
C ARG A 280 -8.91 12.94 19.28
N ALA A 281 -8.03 12.50 18.38
CA ALA A 281 -7.95 13.04 17.03
C ALA A 281 -9.22 12.75 16.22
N ILE A 282 -9.79 11.56 16.32
CA ILE A 282 -11.09 11.24 15.68
C ILE A 282 -12.18 12.18 16.18
N LEU A 283 -12.30 12.38 17.52
CA LEU A 283 -13.30 13.27 18.08
C LEU A 283 -13.11 14.72 17.60
N ASN A 284 -11.87 15.20 17.57
CA ASN A 284 -11.54 16.54 17.08
C ASN A 284 -11.90 16.71 15.59
N ALA A 285 -11.64 15.71 14.74
CA ALA A 285 -11.99 15.76 13.33
C ALA A 285 -13.51 15.89 13.10
N VAL A 286 -14.31 15.22 13.94
CA VAL A 286 -15.79 15.32 13.89
C VAL A 286 -16.29 16.67 14.40
N ASP A 287 -15.68 17.21 15.47
CA ASP A 287 -16.13 18.44 16.11
C ASP A 287 -15.65 19.71 15.39
N THR A 288 -14.54 19.60 14.65
CA THR A 288 -13.94 20.71 13.89
C THR A 288 -13.51 20.20 12.52
N PRO A 289 -14.46 19.98 11.60
CA PRO A 289 -14.12 19.55 10.24
C PRO A 289 -13.17 20.54 9.58
N ARG A 290 -12.14 20.01 8.90
CA ARG A 290 -11.11 20.81 8.20
C ARG A 290 -11.58 21.29 6.83
#